data_fac45e86c7a8abab1be0220bfe187d09
#
_entry.id   fac45e86c7a8abab1be0220bfe187d09
#
_cell.length_a   1.000
_cell.length_b   1.000
_cell.length_c   1.000
_cell.angle_alpha   90.00
_cell.angle_beta   90.00
_cell.angle_gamma   90.00
#
_symmetry.space_group_name_H-M   'P 1'
#
loop_
_entity.id
_entity.type
_entity.pdbx_description
1 polymer ?
#
loop_
_entity_poly.entity_id
_entity_poly.type
_entity_poly.pdbx_seq_one_letter_code
_entity_poly.pdbx_strand_id
1 'polypeptide(L)'
;MPFKGYRWHHAGKVVTGDRAAPILRLGGEEPLLQLSWSHFWQQFPNQLSCHAHPEGQGQVIAWRWHRDDEEIDLQPGEKLCKSFRVMLGQVPAASQDAPPRFDLNSLIAANVIPFLAQDADPSKIASLTTVSLDEQRGFFAKREALDAYGWRNFGDLFADHESALSDEPGIFVSHYNNQYDPVSGFIYRYLTTGDPRWWELARDLVDHVVNIDIYHTDEDKPEYNGGLFWHTDHYLPALTSTHRSFSGQHDQGIYQGHAGGGGPGGQHCYTTGLALHYLLTASERSKQAVLQLTDWITRYYDGTDSLLELALALKNRHVPGLKNPFTGQYPLDRGTGNLINALLDAYWVTGNPAYLDQAGQVVRHCVHPADDISLRNLQDVEEAWFYTVLLQATIRLIWFKEQRDHYDADWGYAVNSLLHYADWMLLHEGIYLDKPDILEFPNQTWTAQDLRKACIFYAAARYHPTNRKALQEKAQAFEAEIHRRLKDHEETAFTRVQAILLQNLPMLAYYKDASACTHPIPEIETAASPFDHNRLTASNLLSAFVSRLRRFDWRKEQRWLFPRLPLRRFKLRRFKPRRFKQTASSNA
;
A
#
# COMPACT_ATOMS: atom_id res chain seq x y z
N MET A 1 18.97 -23.89 1.99
CA MET A 1 19.55 -24.12 3.33
C MET A 1 19.69 -25.62 3.59
N PRO A 2 20.82 -26.07 4.15
CA PRO A 2 21.01 -27.50 4.44
C PRO A 2 20.12 -28.01 5.58
N PHE A 3 19.48 -27.15 6.37
CA PHE A 3 18.64 -27.51 7.51
C PHE A 3 17.50 -26.50 7.68
N LYS A 4 16.27 -27.00 7.55
CA LYS A 4 15.06 -26.24 7.89
C LYS A 4 14.68 -26.56 9.33
N GLY A 5 14.60 -25.55 10.21
CA GLY A 5 14.27 -25.75 11.61
C GLY A 5 15.22 -25.01 12.57
N TYR A 6 15.22 -25.38 13.83
CA TYR A 6 16.12 -24.85 14.84
C TYR A 6 17.05 -25.90 15.44
N ARG A 7 18.19 -25.44 15.94
CA ARG A 7 19.12 -26.22 16.73
C ARG A 7 19.43 -25.49 18.02
N TRP A 8 19.18 -26.14 19.15
CA TRP A 8 19.47 -25.62 20.47
C TRP A 8 20.62 -26.40 21.11
N HIS A 9 21.58 -25.68 21.66
CA HIS A 9 22.76 -26.28 22.34
C HIS A 9 22.79 -25.82 23.79
N HIS A 10 22.85 -26.74 24.72
CA HIS A 10 23.04 -26.45 26.14
C HIS A 10 23.74 -27.60 26.84
N ALA A 11 24.80 -27.27 27.61
CA ALA A 11 25.54 -28.24 28.42
C ALA A 11 25.92 -29.55 27.67
N GLY A 12 26.36 -29.43 26.41
CA GLY A 12 26.74 -30.56 25.57
C GLY A 12 25.58 -31.33 24.93
N LYS A 13 24.33 -30.96 25.24
CA LYS A 13 23.15 -31.52 24.59
C LYS A 13 22.75 -30.68 23.38
N VAL A 14 22.27 -31.38 22.35
CA VAL A 14 21.75 -30.75 21.14
C VAL A 14 20.29 -31.21 20.96
N VAL A 15 19.38 -30.24 20.80
CA VAL A 15 17.98 -30.48 20.49
C VAL A 15 17.66 -29.80 19.17
N THR A 16 16.92 -30.48 18.33
CA THR A 16 16.44 -29.94 17.03
C THR A 16 14.93 -29.98 16.96
N GLY A 17 14.36 -29.10 16.17
CA GLY A 17 12.92 -29.05 15.89
C GLY A 17 12.64 -28.10 14.73
N ASP A 18 11.37 -27.95 14.36
CA ASP A 18 11.00 -27.22 13.15
C ASP A 18 10.90 -25.71 13.36
N ARG A 19 10.30 -25.27 14.46
CA ARG A 19 9.99 -23.86 14.74
C ARG A 19 10.33 -23.49 16.17
N ALA A 20 11.07 -22.41 16.39
CA ALA A 20 11.49 -21.96 17.71
C ALA A 20 11.01 -20.52 18.00
N ALA A 21 10.45 -20.32 19.17
CA ALA A 21 10.15 -19.00 19.73
C ALA A 21 10.89 -18.86 21.08
N PRO A 22 12.20 -18.51 21.06
CA PRO A 22 13.02 -18.54 22.25
C PRO A 22 12.62 -17.45 23.25
N ILE A 23 12.49 -17.85 24.51
CA ILE A 23 12.36 -16.96 25.65
C ILE A 23 13.53 -17.21 26.57
N LEU A 24 14.41 -16.21 26.72
CA LEU A 24 15.52 -16.27 27.64
C LEU A 24 15.10 -15.66 28.99
N ARG A 25 15.27 -16.41 30.07
CA ARG A 25 14.99 -15.97 31.43
C ARG A 25 16.29 -15.96 32.23
N LEU A 26 16.60 -14.83 32.83
CA LEU A 26 17.76 -14.62 33.67
C LEU A 26 17.34 -14.27 35.09
N GLY A 27 17.98 -14.89 36.08
CA GLY A 27 17.65 -14.77 37.50
C GLY A 27 17.49 -16.13 38.14
N GLY A 28 17.12 -16.17 39.43
CA GLY A 28 16.90 -17.41 40.17
C GLY A 28 15.51 -18.03 39.89
N GLU A 29 14.85 -18.57 40.92
CA GLU A 29 13.48 -19.12 40.82
C GLU A 29 12.47 -18.08 40.34
N GLU A 30 12.72 -16.80 40.68
CA GLU A 30 12.00 -15.64 40.12
C GLU A 30 12.85 -14.94 39.06
N PRO A 31 12.52 -14.99 37.76
CA PRO A 31 13.30 -14.34 36.75
C PRO A 31 13.24 -12.82 36.90
N LEU A 32 14.42 -12.19 37.02
CA LEU A 32 14.57 -10.73 37.09
C LEU A 32 14.48 -10.09 35.71
N LEU A 33 14.84 -10.83 34.67
CA LEU A 33 14.87 -10.39 33.28
C LEU A 33 14.35 -11.47 32.37
N GLN A 34 13.47 -11.09 31.46
CA GLN A 34 12.97 -11.96 30.41
C GLN A 34 13.17 -11.29 29.04
N LEU A 35 13.74 -12.03 28.11
CA LEU A 35 13.94 -11.60 26.73
C LEU A 35 13.14 -12.48 25.80
N SER A 36 12.40 -11.90 24.91
CA SER A 36 11.72 -12.60 23.82
C SER A 36 11.96 -11.88 22.50
N TRP A 37 11.91 -12.63 21.43
CA TRP A 37 12.21 -12.15 20.09
C TRP A 37 11.03 -12.44 19.17
N SER A 38 10.42 -11.37 18.65
CA SER A 38 9.29 -11.47 17.72
C SER A 38 9.75 -12.09 16.40
N HIS A 39 8.94 -12.99 15.86
CA HIS A 39 9.18 -13.64 14.56
C HIS A 39 10.55 -14.33 14.43
N PHE A 40 11.07 -14.94 15.51
CA PHE A 40 12.41 -15.54 15.51
C PHE A 40 12.58 -16.57 14.41
N TRP A 41 11.69 -17.54 14.30
CA TRP A 41 11.78 -18.58 13.27
C TRP A 41 11.24 -18.11 11.93
N GLN A 42 10.20 -17.26 11.91
CA GLN A 42 9.57 -16.77 10.70
C GLN A 42 10.54 -15.94 9.85
N GLN A 43 11.35 -15.13 10.51
CA GLN A 43 12.31 -14.23 9.85
C GLN A 43 13.74 -14.77 9.91
N PHE A 44 13.93 -16.07 9.73
CA PHE A 44 15.26 -16.68 9.73
C PHE A 44 16.20 -16.02 8.67
N PRO A 45 17.52 -16.17 8.80
CA PRO A 45 18.26 -16.85 9.87
C PRO A 45 18.39 -15.95 11.10
N ASN A 46 18.19 -16.52 12.29
CA ASN A 46 18.38 -15.83 13.56
C ASN A 46 19.11 -16.74 14.55
N GLN A 47 19.97 -16.17 15.38
CA GLN A 47 20.69 -16.89 16.44
C GLN A 47 20.62 -16.09 17.74
N LEU A 48 20.31 -16.78 18.83
CA LEU A 48 20.37 -16.24 20.18
C LEU A 48 21.35 -17.10 21.01
N SER A 49 22.30 -16.48 21.66
CA SER A 49 23.23 -17.17 22.57
C SER A 49 23.33 -16.41 23.90
N CYS A 50 23.54 -17.16 24.97
CA CYS A 50 23.79 -16.63 26.30
C CYS A 50 24.98 -17.34 26.91
N HIS A 51 25.99 -16.60 27.36
CA HIS A 51 27.22 -17.09 27.93
C HIS A 51 27.55 -16.35 29.22
N ALA A 52 28.23 -17.03 30.15
CA ALA A 52 28.81 -16.33 31.30
C ALA A 52 29.83 -15.28 30.84
N HIS A 53 29.84 -14.13 31.52
CA HIS A 53 30.82 -13.10 31.22
C HIS A 53 32.23 -13.63 31.55
N PRO A 54 33.25 -13.41 30.73
CA PRO A 54 34.60 -13.94 30.94
C PRO A 54 35.21 -13.58 32.30
N GLU A 55 34.85 -12.41 32.83
CA GLU A 55 35.32 -11.92 34.14
C GLU A 55 34.47 -12.40 35.33
N GLY A 56 33.55 -13.33 35.11
CA GLY A 56 32.81 -14.00 36.19
C GLY A 56 31.63 -13.21 36.79
N GLN A 57 31.41 -11.98 36.37
CA GLN A 57 30.27 -11.14 36.83
C GLN A 57 29.29 -10.88 35.71
N GLY A 58 28.14 -11.58 35.72
CA GLY A 58 27.06 -11.38 34.75
C GLY A 58 27.06 -12.36 33.58
N GLN A 59 26.24 -12.07 32.63
CA GLN A 59 26.04 -12.87 31.41
C GLN A 59 26.10 -12.01 30.16
N VAL A 60 26.69 -12.51 29.11
CA VAL A 60 26.71 -11.90 27.77
C VAL A 60 25.62 -12.55 26.97
N ILE A 61 24.69 -11.73 26.49
CA ILE A 61 23.66 -12.16 25.55
C ILE A 61 24.08 -11.65 24.18
N ALA A 62 24.37 -12.57 23.28
CA ALA A 62 24.68 -12.25 21.90
C ALA A 62 23.52 -12.65 20.99
N TRP A 63 23.13 -11.69 20.19
CA TRP A 63 22.14 -11.86 19.17
C TRP A 63 22.78 -11.67 17.80
N ARG A 64 22.49 -12.59 16.89
CA ARG A 64 22.98 -12.55 15.51
C ARG A 64 21.84 -12.87 14.56
N TRP A 65 21.86 -12.28 13.40
CA TRP A 65 20.86 -12.44 12.34
C TRP A 65 21.38 -13.20 11.12
N HIS A 66 22.59 -13.76 11.22
CA HIS A 66 23.22 -14.62 10.23
C HIS A 66 24.01 -15.73 10.93
N ARG A 67 24.32 -16.78 10.21
CA ARG A 67 25.28 -17.80 10.64
C ARG A 67 26.68 -17.30 10.35
N ASP A 68 27.66 -17.76 11.11
CA ASP A 68 29.06 -17.32 11.01
C ASP A 68 29.71 -17.58 9.63
N ASP A 69 29.12 -18.48 8.83
CA ASP A 69 29.57 -18.96 7.52
C ASP A 69 28.70 -18.51 6.34
N GLU A 70 27.61 -17.73 6.58
CA GLU A 70 26.69 -17.26 5.56
C GLU A 70 26.77 -15.73 5.40
N GLU A 71 26.97 -15.25 4.18
CA GLU A 71 26.82 -13.83 3.83
C GLU A 71 25.33 -13.51 3.61
N ILE A 72 24.87 -12.40 4.16
CA ILE A 72 23.54 -11.86 3.86
C ILE A 72 23.68 -10.83 2.76
N ASP A 73 23.01 -11.09 1.64
CA ASP A 73 22.94 -10.19 0.52
C ASP A 73 21.73 -9.24 0.68
N LEU A 74 21.99 -8.03 1.18
CA LEU A 74 21.01 -6.95 1.18
C LEU A 74 20.98 -6.30 -0.20
N GLN A 75 19.84 -6.33 -0.85
CA GLN A 75 19.62 -5.58 -2.09
C GLN A 75 19.62 -4.07 -1.79
N PRO A 76 19.99 -3.22 -2.76
CA PRO A 76 19.95 -1.78 -2.57
C PRO A 76 18.61 -1.28 -2.04
N GLY A 77 18.65 -0.47 -0.98
CA GLY A 77 17.47 0.12 -0.36
C GLY A 77 16.60 -0.82 0.48
N GLU A 78 16.98 -2.10 0.68
CA GLU A 78 16.37 -2.95 1.69
C GLU A 78 16.74 -2.48 3.09
N LYS A 79 15.80 -2.60 4.02
CA LYS A 79 15.98 -2.32 5.43
C LYS A 79 15.64 -3.57 6.22
N LEU A 80 16.50 -3.97 7.13
CA LEU A 80 16.22 -5.06 8.05
C LEU A 80 16.09 -4.51 9.47
N CYS A 81 14.92 -4.68 10.06
CA CYS A 81 14.67 -4.37 11.47
C CYS A 81 14.31 -5.64 12.21
N LYS A 82 14.95 -5.83 13.36
CA LYS A 82 14.65 -6.93 14.29
C LYS A 82 14.21 -6.33 15.62
N SER A 83 13.13 -6.85 16.16
CA SER A 83 12.57 -6.38 17.42
C SER A 83 12.66 -7.48 18.47
N PHE A 84 13.15 -7.12 19.63
CA PHE A 84 13.11 -7.98 20.80
C PHE A 84 12.53 -7.22 21.99
N ARG A 85 11.90 -7.95 22.87
CA ARG A 85 11.26 -7.39 24.07
C ARG A 85 12.08 -7.77 25.27
N VAL A 86 12.37 -6.76 26.09
CA VAL A 86 13.01 -6.91 27.39
C VAL A 86 11.96 -6.65 28.47
N MET A 87 11.75 -7.57 29.37
CA MET A 87 10.80 -7.46 30.46
C MET A 87 11.50 -7.66 31.79
N LEU A 88 11.16 -6.82 32.76
CA LEU A 88 11.64 -6.91 34.13
C LEU A 88 10.56 -7.58 34.99
N GLY A 89 10.98 -8.54 35.82
CA GLY A 89 10.07 -9.29 36.70
C GLY A 89 9.33 -10.44 35.99
N GLN A 90 8.32 -10.99 36.67
CA GLN A 90 7.48 -12.08 36.14
C GLN A 90 6.39 -11.53 35.23
N VAL A 91 6.47 -11.84 33.95
CA VAL A 91 5.40 -11.51 32.98
C VAL A 91 4.91 -12.80 32.34
N PRO A 92 3.60 -13.07 32.34
CA PRO A 92 3.03 -14.24 31.68
C PRO A 92 3.38 -14.26 30.20
N ALA A 93 3.79 -15.40 29.67
CA ALA A 93 4.13 -15.58 28.25
C ALA A 93 2.98 -15.18 27.31
N ALA A 94 1.74 -15.48 27.73
CA ALA A 94 0.54 -15.19 26.94
C ALA A 94 0.23 -13.69 26.74
N SER A 95 0.86 -12.79 27.50
CA SER A 95 0.66 -11.34 27.36
C SER A 95 1.59 -10.69 26.32
N GLN A 96 2.49 -11.46 25.73
CA GLN A 96 3.62 -10.91 24.98
C GLN A 96 3.27 -10.43 23.58
N ASP A 97 2.31 -11.08 22.90
CA ASP A 97 1.90 -10.79 21.53
C ASP A 97 0.39 -10.60 21.38
N ALA A 98 -0.31 -10.32 22.49
CA ALA A 98 -1.73 -10.05 22.44
C ALA A 98 -2.00 -8.80 21.58
N PRO A 99 -2.94 -8.87 20.65
CA PRO A 99 -3.32 -7.70 19.85
C PRO A 99 -3.91 -6.61 20.75
N PRO A 100 -3.73 -5.32 20.40
CA PRO A 100 -4.34 -4.23 21.15
C PRO A 100 -5.87 -4.37 21.10
N ARG A 101 -6.52 -4.20 22.24
CA ARG A 101 -7.99 -4.30 22.34
C ARG A 101 -8.61 -2.91 22.26
N PHE A 102 -9.61 -2.79 21.40
CA PHE A 102 -10.38 -1.55 21.23
C PHE A 102 -11.86 -1.83 21.45
N ASP A 103 -12.56 -0.87 22.04
CA ASP A 103 -14.01 -0.87 22.05
C ASP A 103 -14.54 -0.26 20.74
N LEU A 104 -15.12 -1.10 19.89
CA LEU A 104 -15.61 -0.70 18.58
C LEU A 104 -16.66 0.42 18.67
N ASN A 105 -17.57 0.33 19.65
CA ASN A 105 -18.62 1.34 19.79
C ASN A 105 -18.06 2.72 20.13
N SER A 106 -17.03 2.77 20.99
CA SER A 106 -16.33 4.02 21.32
C SER A 106 -15.60 4.59 20.10
N LEU A 107 -14.96 3.74 19.28
CA LEU A 107 -14.28 4.18 18.05
C LEU A 107 -15.27 4.74 17.01
N ILE A 108 -16.43 4.07 16.83
CA ILE A 108 -17.49 4.54 15.93
C ILE A 108 -18.08 5.85 16.46
N ALA A 109 -18.41 5.93 17.76
CA ALA A 109 -18.96 7.15 18.35
C ALA A 109 -18.01 8.34 18.25
N ALA A 110 -16.70 8.11 18.40
CA ALA A 110 -15.68 9.13 18.21
C ALA A 110 -15.50 9.56 16.74
N ASN A 111 -15.94 8.71 15.78
CA ASN A 111 -15.88 8.95 14.34
C ASN A 111 -14.50 9.44 13.84
N VAL A 112 -13.42 8.86 14.40
CA VAL A 112 -12.03 9.28 14.11
C VAL A 112 -11.34 8.40 13.06
N ILE A 113 -11.93 7.24 12.74
CA ILE A 113 -11.42 6.33 11.73
C ILE A 113 -12.35 6.42 10.50
N PRO A 114 -11.82 6.77 9.31
CA PRO A 114 -12.63 6.93 8.11
C PRO A 114 -13.49 5.69 7.83
N PHE A 115 -14.77 5.87 7.68
CA PHE A 115 -15.73 4.84 7.30
C PHE A 115 -15.85 3.65 8.28
N LEU A 116 -15.38 3.79 9.53
CA LEU A 116 -15.61 2.74 10.53
C LEU A 116 -17.10 2.73 10.92
N ALA A 117 -17.77 1.64 10.62
CA ALA A 117 -19.16 1.42 10.93
C ALA A 117 -19.36 0.01 11.52
N GLN A 118 -20.40 -0.13 12.33
CA GLN A 118 -20.85 -1.45 12.74
C GLN A 118 -21.52 -2.13 11.54
N ASP A 119 -21.11 -3.34 11.24
CA ASP A 119 -21.78 -4.16 10.23
C ASP A 119 -23.06 -4.72 10.88
N ALA A 120 -24.13 -3.93 10.80
CA ALA A 120 -25.41 -4.23 11.48
C ALA A 120 -26.12 -5.47 10.89
N ASP A 121 -25.87 -5.76 9.64
CA ASP A 121 -26.21 -7.01 8.96
C ASP A 121 -24.93 -7.42 8.23
N PRO A 122 -24.23 -8.53 8.64
CA PRO A 122 -22.99 -8.90 7.99
C PRO A 122 -23.26 -8.94 6.50
N SER A 123 -22.80 -7.87 5.81
CA SER A 123 -23.16 -7.69 4.41
C SER A 123 -22.77 -8.95 3.69
N LYS A 124 -23.56 -9.36 2.71
CA LYS A 124 -23.22 -10.52 1.88
C LYS A 124 -21.77 -10.41 1.37
N ILE A 125 -21.31 -9.16 1.14
CA ILE A 125 -19.91 -8.89 0.75
C ILE A 125 -18.94 -9.19 1.88
N ALA A 126 -19.25 -8.83 3.14
CA ALA A 126 -18.38 -9.15 4.30
C ALA A 126 -18.19 -10.67 4.46
N SER A 127 -19.22 -11.46 4.19
CA SER A 127 -19.12 -12.92 4.25
C SER A 127 -18.13 -13.50 3.23
N LEU A 128 -17.97 -12.87 2.06
CA LEU A 128 -16.99 -13.27 1.04
C LEU A 128 -15.54 -13.12 1.50
N THR A 129 -15.29 -12.26 2.49
CA THR A 129 -13.93 -12.06 3.01
C THR A 129 -13.49 -13.12 4.02
N THR A 130 -14.39 -13.99 4.49
CA THR A 130 -14.06 -15.05 5.46
C THR A 130 -13.09 -16.08 4.89
N VAL A 131 -13.09 -16.28 3.57
CA VAL A 131 -12.14 -17.17 2.88
C VAL A 131 -10.68 -16.74 3.06
N SER A 132 -10.42 -15.48 3.38
CA SER A 132 -9.08 -14.97 3.71
C SER A 132 -8.42 -15.71 4.90
N LEU A 133 -9.24 -16.23 5.83
CA LEU A 133 -8.79 -16.97 7.00
C LEU A 133 -9.08 -18.48 6.91
N ASP A 134 -9.49 -18.96 5.75
CA ASP A 134 -9.75 -20.39 5.50
C ASP A 134 -8.45 -21.20 5.66
N GLU A 135 -8.57 -22.39 6.27
CA GLU A 135 -7.41 -23.24 6.60
C GLU A 135 -6.72 -23.84 5.36
N GLN A 136 -7.38 -23.86 4.20
CA GLN A 136 -6.86 -24.46 2.96
C GLN A 136 -6.52 -23.42 1.90
N ARG A 137 -7.25 -22.30 1.84
CA ARG A 137 -7.17 -21.31 0.74
C ARG A 137 -6.87 -19.89 1.21
N GLY A 138 -6.87 -19.65 2.53
CA GLY A 138 -6.63 -18.34 3.12
C GLY A 138 -5.16 -17.92 3.09
N PHE A 139 -4.90 -16.72 3.56
CA PHE A 139 -3.55 -16.14 3.52
C PHE A 139 -2.52 -16.95 4.31
N PHE A 140 -2.89 -17.52 5.46
CA PHE A 140 -1.99 -18.39 6.24
C PHE A 140 -1.67 -19.68 5.48
N ALA A 141 -2.67 -20.30 4.87
CA ALA A 141 -2.48 -21.51 4.08
C ALA A 141 -1.56 -21.29 2.88
N LYS A 142 -1.74 -20.17 2.17
CA LYS A 142 -0.85 -19.77 1.06
C LYS A 142 0.58 -19.54 1.55
N ARG A 143 0.75 -18.87 2.70
CA ARG A 143 2.08 -18.65 3.31
C ARG A 143 2.80 -19.97 3.57
N GLU A 144 2.10 -20.97 4.13
CA GLU A 144 2.65 -22.30 4.38
C GLU A 144 2.95 -23.05 3.09
N ALA A 145 2.03 -23.06 2.12
CA ALA A 145 2.20 -23.76 0.85
C ALA A 145 3.41 -23.25 0.05
N LEU A 146 3.70 -21.96 0.13
CA LEU A 146 4.82 -21.32 -0.55
C LEU A 146 6.11 -21.31 0.25
N ASP A 147 6.08 -21.75 1.52
CA ASP A 147 7.20 -21.58 2.46
C ASP A 147 7.68 -20.12 2.52
N ALA A 148 6.72 -19.17 2.55
CA ALA A 148 6.97 -17.74 2.48
C ALA A 148 7.53 -17.18 3.81
N TYR A 149 8.68 -17.70 4.20
CA TYR A 149 9.42 -17.38 5.41
C TYR A 149 10.83 -16.89 5.09
N GLY A 150 11.54 -16.46 6.13
CA GLY A 150 12.79 -15.75 6.01
C GLY A 150 12.63 -14.25 6.08
N TRP A 151 13.69 -13.55 6.45
CA TRP A 151 13.64 -12.12 6.75
C TRP A 151 13.18 -11.25 5.57
N ARG A 152 13.36 -11.71 4.32
CA ARG A 152 12.97 -10.97 3.11
C ARG A 152 11.52 -11.22 2.71
N ASN A 153 11.02 -12.45 2.89
CA ASN A 153 9.73 -12.86 2.35
C ASN A 153 8.61 -12.88 3.40
N PHE A 154 8.96 -13.00 4.69
CA PHE A 154 7.94 -13.12 5.74
C PHE A 154 7.10 -11.84 5.85
N GLY A 155 5.80 -12.01 5.81
CA GLY A 155 4.80 -10.94 5.90
C GLY A 155 4.23 -10.52 4.55
N ASP A 156 4.93 -10.81 3.44
CA ASP A 156 4.40 -10.54 2.10
C ASP A 156 3.17 -11.41 1.79
N LEU A 157 2.34 -10.89 0.90
CA LEU A 157 1.25 -11.60 0.26
C LEU A 157 1.65 -11.97 -1.17
N PHE A 158 1.12 -13.07 -1.66
CA PHE A 158 1.43 -13.53 -3.00
C PHE A 158 0.23 -13.39 -3.92
N ALA A 159 0.44 -12.76 -5.07
CA ALA A 159 -0.57 -12.61 -6.09
C ALA A 159 -0.75 -13.93 -6.86
N ASP A 160 -1.98 -14.37 -6.95
CA ASP A 160 -2.38 -15.60 -7.61
C ASP A 160 -3.52 -15.40 -8.63
N HIS A 161 -3.89 -14.15 -8.89
CA HIS A 161 -5.08 -13.79 -9.67
C HIS A 161 -5.00 -14.09 -11.17
N GLU A 162 -3.83 -14.42 -11.66
CA GLU A 162 -3.60 -14.84 -13.06
C GLU A 162 -3.22 -16.32 -13.16
N SER A 163 -3.19 -17.06 -12.04
CA SER A 163 -2.84 -18.47 -12.03
C SER A 163 -3.78 -19.34 -12.90
N ALA A 164 -5.05 -18.93 -13.03
CA ALA A 164 -6.01 -19.60 -13.92
C ALA A 164 -5.64 -19.53 -15.41
N LEU A 165 -4.72 -18.64 -15.80
CA LEU A 165 -4.25 -18.45 -17.17
C LEU A 165 -2.88 -19.09 -17.41
N SER A 166 -2.30 -19.74 -16.39
CA SER A 166 -1.01 -20.42 -16.49
C SER A 166 -1.19 -21.90 -16.82
N ASP A 167 -0.51 -22.38 -17.84
CA ASP A 167 -0.41 -23.81 -18.19
C ASP A 167 0.60 -24.57 -17.29
N GLU A 168 1.33 -23.86 -16.42
CA GLU A 168 2.33 -24.46 -15.53
C GLU A 168 1.66 -25.22 -14.38
N PRO A 169 2.08 -26.46 -14.09
CA PRO A 169 1.46 -27.30 -13.04
C PRO A 169 1.82 -26.87 -11.60
N GLY A 170 2.64 -25.83 -11.43
CA GLY A 170 3.10 -25.33 -10.14
C GLY A 170 2.25 -24.18 -9.59
N ILE A 171 2.51 -23.79 -8.33
CA ILE A 171 1.93 -22.58 -7.77
C ILE A 171 2.56 -21.37 -8.47
N PHE A 172 1.78 -20.74 -9.31
CA PHE A 172 2.17 -19.51 -10.00
C PHE A 172 1.77 -18.30 -9.14
N VAL A 173 2.73 -17.58 -8.60
CA VAL A 173 2.50 -16.44 -7.72
C VAL A 173 3.56 -15.38 -7.91
N SER A 174 3.21 -14.13 -7.67
CA SER A 174 4.12 -13.01 -7.63
C SER A 174 4.04 -12.28 -6.28
N HIS A 175 5.04 -11.47 -5.98
CA HIS A 175 5.04 -10.61 -4.79
C HIS A 175 3.98 -9.51 -4.91
N TYR A 176 3.19 -9.30 -3.86
CA TYR A 176 2.03 -8.43 -3.90
C TYR A 176 2.31 -6.97 -3.54
N ASN A 177 3.33 -6.72 -2.72
CA ASN A 177 3.83 -5.39 -2.34
C ASN A 177 2.71 -4.42 -1.88
N ASN A 178 1.79 -4.89 -1.05
CA ASN A 178 0.66 -4.13 -0.48
C ASN A 178 -0.33 -3.55 -1.52
N GLN A 179 -0.48 -4.17 -2.67
CA GLN A 179 -1.44 -3.73 -3.69
C GLN A 179 -2.88 -3.69 -3.12
N TYR A 180 -3.60 -2.58 -3.31
CA TYR A 180 -4.93 -2.31 -2.77
C TYR A 180 -5.03 -2.28 -1.23
N ASP A 181 -3.89 -2.05 -0.56
CA ASP A 181 -3.82 -1.83 0.89
C ASP A 181 -4.48 -2.92 1.76
N PRO A 182 -4.07 -4.19 1.64
CA PRO A 182 -4.58 -5.24 2.51
C PRO A 182 -4.38 -4.95 3.99
N VAL A 183 -3.32 -4.20 4.36
CA VAL A 183 -3.08 -3.77 5.75
C VAL A 183 -4.30 -3.03 6.30
N SER A 184 -4.83 -2.07 5.56
CA SER A 184 -6.05 -1.34 5.93
C SER A 184 -7.23 -2.29 6.14
N GLY A 185 -7.47 -3.17 5.16
CA GLY A 185 -8.56 -4.14 5.21
C GLY A 185 -8.47 -5.10 6.40
N PHE A 186 -7.26 -5.62 6.68
CA PHE A 186 -7.02 -6.51 7.83
C PHE A 186 -7.28 -5.80 9.16
N ILE A 187 -6.83 -4.55 9.32
CA ILE A 187 -7.08 -3.76 10.53
C ILE A 187 -8.59 -3.53 10.70
N TYR A 188 -9.31 -3.15 9.65
CA TYR A 188 -10.76 -2.98 9.71
C TYR A 188 -11.47 -4.27 10.11
N ARG A 189 -11.09 -5.42 9.53
CA ARG A 189 -11.66 -6.71 9.91
C ARG A 189 -11.33 -7.07 11.35
N TYR A 190 -10.13 -6.76 11.83
CA TYR A 190 -9.79 -6.92 13.23
C TYR A 190 -10.71 -6.08 14.14
N LEU A 191 -10.87 -4.79 13.84
CA LEU A 191 -11.70 -3.89 14.64
C LEU A 191 -13.17 -4.32 14.67
N THR A 192 -13.71 -4.82 13.56
CA THR A 192 -15.14 -5.17 13.43
C THR A 192 -15.47 -6.59 13.89
N THR A 193 -14.51 -7.52 13.86
CA THR A 193 -14.76 -8.93 14.22
C THR A 193 -14.12 -9.35 15.53
N GLY A 194 -13.08 -8.65 15.97
CA GLY A 194 -12.26 -9.04 17.13
C GLY A 194 -11.36 -10.26 16.88
N ASP A 195 -11.34 -10.85 15.69
CA ASP A 195 -10.51 -12.03 15.40
C ASP A 195 -9.02 -11.64 15.30
N PRO A 196 -8.17 -12.16 16.20
CA PRO A 196 -6.76 -11.78 16.28
C PRO A 196 -5.93 -12.15 15.04
N ARG A 197 -6.41 -13.08 14.23
CA ARG A 197 -5.72 -13.51 12.99
C ARG A 197 -5.63 -12.37 11.99
N TRP A 198 -6.63 -11.50 11.91
CA TRP A 198 -6.59 -10.29 11.09
C TRP A 198 -5.49 -9.31 11.53
N TRP A 199 -5.32 -9.16 12.85
CA TRP A 199 -4.25 -8.33 13.39
C TRP A 199 -2.86 -8.91 13.10
N GLU A 200 -2.72 -10.23 13.19
CA GLU A 200 -1.48 -10.92 12.86
C GLU A 200 -1.10 -10.67 11.39
N LEU A 201 -2.02 -10.86 10.44
CA LEU A 201 -1.79 -10.56 9.03
C LEU A 201 -1.40 -9.09 8.81
N ALA A 202 -2.11 -8.16 9.45
CA ALA A 202 -1.80 -6.72 9.34
C ALA A 202 -0.40 -6.39 9.83
N ARG A 203 -0.03 -6.85 11.03
CA ARG A 203 1.27 -6.61 11.65
C ARG A 203 2.42 -7.17 10.80
N ASP A 204 2.26 -8.41 10.34
CA ASP A 204 3.29 -9.09 9.55
C ASP A 204 3.53 -8.36 8.21
N LEU A 205 2.43 -7.96 7.54
CA LEU A 205 2.51 -7.23 6.28
C LEU A 205 3.05 -5.80 6.47
N VAL A 206 2.69 -5.09 7.57
CA VAL A 206 3.28 -3.77 7.90
C VAL A 206 4.78 -3.87 8.04
N ASP A 207 5.28 -4.88 8.75
CA ASP A 207 6.72 -5.06 8.92
C ASP A 207 7.41 -5.34 7.58
N HIS A 208 6.79 -6.13 6.70
CA HIS A 208 7.31 -6.38 5.36
C HIS A 208 7.34 -5.10 4.52
N VAL A 209 6.22 -4.40 4.40
CA VAL A 209 6.10 -3.17 3.61
C VAL A 209 7.13 -2.12 4.03
N VAL A 210 7.23 -1.85 5.33
CA VAL A 210 8.13 -0.82 5.87
C VAL A 210 9.61 -1.18 5.68
N ASN A 211 9.96 -2.45 5.65
CA ASN A 211 11.35 -2.88 5.54
C ASN A 211 11.76 -3.20 4.09
N ILE A 212 10.88 -3.85 3.34
CA ILE A 212 11.22 -4.46 2.05
C ILE A 212 10.60 -3.69 0.88
N ASP A 213 9.29 -3.39 0.91
CA ASP A 213 8.62 -2.79 -0.23
C ASP A 213 8.97 -1.32 -0.44
N ILE A 214 9.34 -0.59 0.61
CA ILE A 214 9.82 0.79 0.49
C ILE A 214 11.28 0.79 0.04
N TYR A 215 11.58 1.56 -1.01
CA TYR A 215 12.93 1.72 -1.55
C TYR A 215 13.73 2.77 -0.77
N HIS A 216 14.37 2.35 0.32
CA HIS A 216 15.13 3.23 1.22
C HIS A 216 16.48 3.67 0.61
N THR A 217 16.43 4.55 -0.37
CA THR A 217 17.61 5.14 -1.01
C THR A 217 17.36 6.59 -1.43
N ASP A 218 18.41 7.35 -1.58
CA ASP A 218 18.45 8.67 -2.21
C ASP A 218 19.45 8.73 -3.40
N GLU A 219 19.98 7.57 -3.80
CA GLU A 219 21.03 7.44 -4.79
C GLU A 219 20.54 7.01 -6.17
N ASP A 220 19.27 6.68 -6.34
CA ASP A 220 18.68 6.34 -7.64
C ASP A 220 17.99 7.57 -8.26
N LYS A 221 17.19 7.38 -9.30
CA LYS A 221 16.36 8.43 -9.91
C LYS A 221 15.40 9.02 -8.87
N PRO A 222 15.14 10.34 -8.89
CA PRO A 222 14.22 10.96 -7.94
C PRO A 222 12.84 10.31 -7.87
N GLU A 223 12.32 9.84 -9.00
CA GLU A 223 11.03 9.13 -9.08
C GLU A 223 11.05 7.72 -8.47
N TYR A 224 12.24 7.18 -8.15
CA TYR A 224 12.40 5.89 -7.49
C TYR A 224 12.70 6.03 -5.99
N ASN A 225 13.47 7.07 -5.62
CA ASN A 225 14.00 7.26 -4.26
C ASN A 225 12.90 7.40 -3.22
N GLY A 226 12.86 6.49 -2.26
CA GLY A 226 11.88 6.49 -1.17
C GLY A 226 10.50 5.97 -1.57
N GLY A 227 10.34 5.47 -2.79
CA GLY A 227 9.07 5.00 -3.32
C GLY A 227 8.69 3.59 -2.88
N LEU A 228 7.45 3.22 -3.13
CA LEU A 228 6.91 1.89 -2.91
C LEU A 228 7.03 1.07 -4.18
N PHE A 229 7.64 -0.10 -4.09
CA PHE A 229 7.72 -1.03 -5.21
C PHE A 229 6.34 -1.53 -5.60
N TRP A 230 6.11 -1.62 -6.87
CA TRP A 230 4.97 -2.28 -7.46
C TRP A 230 5.05 -3.79 -7.22
N HIS A 231 3.94 -4.52 -7.35
CA HIS A 231 3.99 -5.98 -7.38
C HIS A 231 4.91 -6.47 -8.51
N THR A 232 5.49 -7.66 -8.34
CA THR A 232 6.36 -8.25 -9.35
C THR A 232 5.57 -8.82 -10.52
N ASP A 233 6.31 -9.23 -11.55
CA ASP A 233 5.72 -9.83 -12.75
C ASP A 233 4.92 -11.10 -12.41
N HIS A 234 3.71 -11.19 -12.94
CA HIS A 234 2.79 -12.28 -12.72
C HIS A 234 3.15 -13.57 -13.47
N TYR A 235 4.10 -13.50 -14.38
CA TYR A 235 4.50 -14.61 -15.24
C TYR A 235 5.74 -15.36 -14.77
N LEU A 236 6.25 -15.01 -13.60
CA LEU A 236 7.42 -15.64 -13.01
C LEU A 236 7.06 -16.34 -11.69
N PRO A 237 7.62 -17.53 -11.41
CA PRO A 237 7.48 -18.16 -10.12
C PRO A 237 7.97 -17.25 -8.99
N ALA A 238 7.24 -17.19 -7.88
CA ALA A 238 7.51 -16.27 -6.77
C ALA A 238 8.95 -16.31 -6.24
N LEU A 239 9.56 -17.48 -6.16
CA LEU A 239 10.92 -17.64 -5.66
C LEU A 239 12.00 -17.24 -6.68
N THR A 240 11.64 -17.02 -7.94
CA THR A 240 12.56 -16.59 -9.00
C THR A 240 12.42 -15.11 -9.34
N SER A 241 11.31 -14.49 -8.95
CA SER A 241 11.09 -13.05 -9.15
C SER A 241 11.76 -12.25 -8.03
N THR A 242 12.19 -11.05 -8.36
CA THR A 242 12.70 -10.10 -7.38
C THR A 242 11.58 -9.22 -6.87
N HIS A 243 11.57 -8.89 -5.58
CA HIS A 243 10.69 -7.86 -5.02
C HIS A 243 10.94 -6.49 -5.65
N ARG A 244 12.10 -6.27 -6.26
CA ARG A 244 12.62 -4.96 -6.55
C ARG A 244 13.16 -4.85 -7.96
N SER A 245 12.73 -3.82 -8.63
CA SER A 245 13.24 -3.41 -9.92
C SER A 245 13.79 -1.99 -9.83
N PHE A 246 15.12 -1.84 -9.82
CA PHE A 246 15.75 -0.53 -9.78
C PHE A 246 16.32 -0.14 -11.13
N SER A 247 16.44 1.18 -11.36
CA SER A 247 16.74 1.76 -12.67
C SER A 247 18.05 1.28 -13.33
N GLY A 248 18.97 0.73 -12.56
CA GLY A 248 20.27 0.28 -13.05
C GLY A 248 20.42 -1.24 -13.20
N GLN A 249 19.42 -2.03 -12.86
CA GLN A 249 19.55 -3.49 -12.74
C GLN A 249 18.36 -4.26 -13.32
N HIS A 250 17.70 -3.73 -14.32
CA HIS A 250 16.74 -4.55 -15.06
C HIS A 250 17.49 -5.67 -15.77
N ASP A 251 17.20 -6.91 -15.44
CA ASP A 251 17.57 -8.01 -16.29
C ASP A 251 16.88 -7.83 -17.65
N GLN A 252 17.63 -8.04 -18.72
CA GLN A 252 17.09 -7.87 -20.05
C GLN A 252 15.92 -8.86 -20.24
N GLY A 253 14.75 -8.33 -20.51
CA GLY A 253 13.56 -9.08 -20.86
C GLY A 253 12.54 -9.33 -19.75
N ILE A 254 12.86 -9.16 -18.47
CA ILE A 254 11.92 -9.46 -17.37
C ILE A 254 10.82 -8.41 -17.25
N TYR A 255 11.13 -7.11 -17.49
CA TYR A 255 10.16 -6.02 -17.30
C TYR A 255 9.92 -5.18 -18.56
N GLN A 256 10.39 -5.62 -19.71
CA GLN A 256 10.16 -4.91 -20.96
C GLN A 256 8.72 -5.08 -21.43
N GLY A 257 7.96 -4.03 -21.33
CA GLY A 257 6.59 -4.00 -21.82
C GLY A 257 5.52 -4.45 -20.83
N HIS A 258 5.88 -4.84 -19.60
CA HIS A 258 4.90 -5.22 -18.58
C HIS A 258 4.55 -4.03 -17.68
N ALA A 259 3.27 -3.72 -17.59
CA ALA A 259 2.73 -2.74 -16.64
C ALA A 259 2.96 -3.16 -15.17
N GLY A 260 3.22 -4.44 -14.91
CA GLY A 260 3.46 -5.05 -13.61
C GLY A 260 4.92 -5.06 -13.15
N GLY A 261 5.79 -4.25 -13.70
CA GLY A 261 7.24 -4.38 -13.62
C GLY A 261 7.96 -4.24 -12.28
N GLY A 262 7.32 -4.32 -11.13
CA GLY A 262 7.98 -4.37 -9.82
C GLY A 262 8.77 -3.13 -9.39
N GLY A 263 8.81 -2.07 -10.17
CA GLY A 263 9.45 -0.78 -9.82
C GLY A 263 8.58 0.08 -8.92
N PRO A 264 9.14 1.15 -8.26
CA PRO A 264 8.33 2.14 -7.58
C PRO A 264 7.38 2.86 -8.54
N GLY A 265 6.10 2.94 -8.18
CA GLY A 265 5.09 3.56 -9.04
C GLY A 265 3.90 4.13 -8.27
N GLY A 266 3.47 5.37 -8.59
CA GLY A 266 2.37 6.07 -7.92
C GLY A 266 1.06 5.31 -7.97
N GLN A 267 0.86 4.49 -9.01
CA GLN A 267 -0.32 3.63 -9.16
C GLN A 267 -0.48 2.60 -8.03
N HIS A 268 0.56 2.30 -7.26
CA HIS A 268 0.56 1.30 -6.20
C HIS A 268 1.05 1.84 -4.85
N CYS A 269 0.97 3.15 -4.61
CA CYS A 269 1.30 3.76 -3.33
C CYS A 269 0.10 3.74 -2.39
N TYR A 270 0.10 2.85 -1.42
CA TYR A 270 -0.96 2.72 -0.42
C TYR A 270 -0.42 3.03 0.97
N THR A 271 -1.05 3.94 1.69
CA THR A 271 -0.57 4.48 2.98
C THR A 271 -1.58 4.38 4.11
N THR A 272 -2.86 4.12 3.82
CA THR A 272 -3.94 4.16 4.83
C THR A 272 -3.76 3.09 5.91
N GLY A 273 -3.38 1.88 5.53
CA GLY A 273 -3.11 0.81 6.48
C GLY A 273 -1.94 1.14 7.42
N LEU A 274 -0.89 1.78 6.91
CA LEU A 274 0.24 2.24 7.73
C LEU A 274 -0.17 3.35 8.69
N ALA A 275 -1.02 4.29 8.25
CA ALA A 275 -1.57 5.34 9.11
C ALA A 275 -2.43 4.75 10.23
N LEU A 276 -3.35 3.83 9.92
CA LEU A 276 -4.14 3.10 10.90
C LEU A 276 -3.25 2.37 11.91
N HIS A 277 -2.24 1.64 11.43
CA HIS A 277 -1.31 0.92 12.30
C HIS A 277 -0.59 1.87 13.26
N TYR A 278 -0.15 3.06 12.78
CA TYR A 278 0.44 4.08 13.67
C TYR A 278 -0.55 4.55 14.73
N LEU A 279 -1.76 4.91 14.34
CA LEU A 279 -2.76 5.46 15.27
C LEU A 279 -3.19 4.45 16.33
N LEU A 280 -3.17 3.17 16.03
CA LEU A 280 -3.54 2.11 16.97
C LEU A 280 -2.37 1.61 17.83
N THR A 281 -1.11 1.81 17.41
CA THR A 281 0.07 1.25 18.08
C THR A 281 1.11 2.28 18.48
N ALA A 282 0.98 3.53 18.06
CA ALA A 282 2.00 4.57 18.17
C ALA A 282 3.36 4.19 17.50
N SER A 283 3.34 3.32 16.49
CA SER A 283 4.55 2.90 15.77
C SER A 283 5.14 4.04 14.95
N GLU A 284 6.19 4.69 15.46
CA GLU A 284 6.88 5.76 14.73
C GLU A 284 7.41 5.31 13.36
N ARG A 285 7.74 4.02 13.19
CA ARG A 285 8.15 3.46 11.90
C ARG A 285 7.03 3.57 10.86
N SER A 286 5.80 3.26 11.25
CA SER A 286 4.64 3.36 10.37
C SER A 286 4.32 4.81 10.02
N LYS A 287 4.39 5.74 10.99
CA LYS A 287 4.25 7.18 10.74
C LYS A 287 5.29 7.71 9.76
N GLN A 288 6.56 7.37 9.97
CA GLN A 288 7.65 7.78 9.08
C GLN A 288 7.45 7.21 7.67
N ALA A 289 6.98 5.98 7.55
CA ALA A 289 6.66 5.37 6.25
C ALA A 289 5.54 6.12 5.52
N VAL A 290 4.45 6.51 6.23
CA VAL A 290 3.37 7.34 5.66
C VAL A 290 3.95 8.65 5.13
N LEU A 291 4.72 9.37 5.93
CA LEU A 291 5.27 10.67 5.54
C LEU A 291 6.28 10.55 4.39
N GLN A 292 7.14 9.53 4.42
CA GLN A 292 8.10 9.25 3.34
C GLN A 292 7.38 8.95 2.01
N LEU A 293 6.35 8.10 2.04
CA LEU A 293 5.59 7.74 0.84
C LEU A 293 4.75 8.91 0.33
N THR A 294 4.19 9.74 1.22
CA THR A 294 3.47 10.96 0.83
C THR A 294 4.41 11.94 0.12
N ASP A 295 5.60 12.15 0.65
CA ASP A 295 6.63 13.01 0.07
C ASP A 295 7.11 12.47 -1.29
N TRP A 296 7.27 11.16 -1.38
CA TRP A 296 7.66 10.48 -2.61
C TRP A 296 6.59 10.59 -3.70
N ILE A 297 5.32 10.25 -3.42
CA ILE A 297 4.27 10.28 -4.44
C ILE A 297 3.96 11.72 -4.87
N THR A 298 4.07 12.69 -3.97
CA THR A 298 3.97 14.11 -4.33
C THR A 298 5.05 14.50 -5.33
N ARG A 299 6.30 14.15 -5.07
CA ARG A 299 7.41 14.41 -5.99
C ARG A 299 7.30 13.61 -7.30
N TYR A 300 6.73 12.42 -7.25
CA TYR A 300 6.49 11.60 -8.44
C TYR A 300 5.58 12.32 -9.44
N TYR A 301 4.53 12.98 -8.97
CA TYR A 301 3.59 13.74 -9.80
C TYR A 301 4.04 15.19 -10.07
N ASP A 302 4.49 15.89 -9.05
CA ASP A 302 4.85 17.32 -9.16
C ASP A 302 6.24 17.56 -9.76
N GLY A 303 7.07 16.52 -9.78
CA GLY A 303 8.43 16.58 -10.27
C GLY A 303 9.41 17.17 -9.26
N THR A 304 10.66 17.33 -9.69
CA THR A 304 11.79 17.82 -8.88
C THR A 304 12.08 19.30 -9.07
N ASP A 305 11.30 20.00 -9.86
CA ASP A 305 11.56 21.39 -10.29
C ASP A 305 12.83 21.57 -11.17
N SER A 306 13.39 20.50 -11.73
CA SER A 306 14.53 20.57 -12.65
C SER A 306 14.12 21.10 -14.03
N LEU A 307 14.98 21.88 -14.68
CA LEU A 307 14.81 22.30 -16.08
C LEU A 307 14.94 21.14 -17.05
N LEU A 308 15.85 20.21 -16.79
CA LEU A 308 16.03 19.01 -17.61
C LEU A 308 14.80 18.11 -17.54
N GLU A 309 14.19 18.00 -16.38
CA GLU A 309 12.93 17.28 -16.20
C GLU A 309 11.80 17.92 -17.00
N LEU A 310 11.66 19.25 -16.94
CA LEU A 310 10.66 19.99 -17.71
C LEU A 310 10.86 19.81 -19.23
N ALA A 311 12.10 19.81 -19.70
CA ALA A 311 12.43 19.56 -21.10
C ALA A 311 12.05 18.13 -21.52
N LEU A 312 12.29 17.12 -20.65
CA LEU A 312 11.88 15.76 -20.88
C LEU A 312 10.34 15.63 -20.88
N ALA A 313 9.64 16.30 -19.95
CA ALA A 313 8.18 16.33 -19.91
C ALA A 313 7.58 16.93 -21.19
N LEU A 314 8.21 17.97 -21.75
CA LEU A 314 7.79 18.54 -23.04
C LEU A 314 7.95 17.54 -24.19
N LYS A 315 9.06 16.79 -24.20
CA LYS A 315 9.28 15.70 -25.18
C LYS A 315 8.21 14.61 -25.05
N ASN A 316 7.89 14.23 -23.83
CA ASN A 316 6.98 13.12 -23.50
C ASN A 316 5.54 13.58 -23.21
N ARG A 317 5.15 14.79 -23.62
CA ARG A 317 3.85 15.40 -23.30
C ARG A 317 2.61 14.61 -23.76
N HIS A 318 2.81 13.61 -24.60
CA HIS A 318 1.74 12.74 -25.09
C HIS A 318 1.69 11.39 -24.35
N VAL A 319 2.61 11.14 -23.40
CA VAL A 319 2.62 9.94 -22.60
C VAL A 319 1.65 10.15 -21.42
N PRO A 320 0.62 9.30 -21.26
CA PRO A 320 -0.33 9.42 -20.16
C PRO A 320 0.30 9.04 -18.82
N GLY A 321 -0.36 9.37 -17.72
CA GLY A 321 -0.05 8.85 -16.40
C GLY A 321 0.79 9.75 -15.49
N LEU A 322 1.18 10.96 -15.95
CA LEU A 322 1.87 11.96 -15.12
C LEU A 322 1.11 13.30 -15.13
N LYS A 323 1.35 14.12 -14.07
CA LYS A 323 0.87 15.50 -14.04
C LYS A 323 1.45 16.28 -15.22
N ASN A 324 0.61 17.04 -15.89
CA ASN A 324 1.05 17.97 -16.92
C ASN A 324 1.69 19.21 -16.27
N PRO A 325 3.02 19.42 -16.35
CA PRO A 325 3.68 20.53 -15.67
C PRO A 325 3.38 21.91 -16.29
N PHE A 326 2.73 21.95 -17.46
CA PHE A 326 2.42 23.19 -18.18
C PHE A 326 1.01 23.69 -17.87
N THR A 327 0.07 22.77 -17.64
CA THR A 327 -1.34 23.10 -17.33
C THR A 327 -1.67 22.88 -15.86
N GLY A 328 -0.85 22.11 -15.15
CA GLY A 328 -1.08 21.71 -13.76
C GLY A 328 -2.07 20.57 -13.59
N GLN A 329 -2.62 20.04 -14.69
CA GLN A 329 -3.62 18.97 -14.64
C GLN A 329 -2.99 17.64 -14.23
N TYR A 330 -3.64 16.97 -13.26
CA TYR A 330 -3.34 15.59 -12.90
C TYR A 330 -4.11 14.59 -13.79
N PRO A 331 -3.55 13.40 -14.03
CA PRO A 331 -4.29 12.37 -14.75
C PRO A 331 -5.49 11.86 -13.94
N LEU A 332 -6.55 11.47 -14.63
CA LEU A 332 -7.73 10.86 -14.04
C LEU A 332 -7.47 9.36 -13.82
N ASP A 333 -6.60 9.05 -12.88
CA ASP A 333 -6.13 7.69 -12.66
C ASP A 333 -6.04 7.29 -11.18
N ARG A 334 -5.73 6.02 -10.94
CA ARG A 334 -5.55 5.45 -9.60
C ARG A 334 -4.41 6.13 -8.84
N GLY A 335 -3.33 6.49 -9.52
CA GLY A 335 -2.18 7.08 -8.87
C GLY A 335 -2.47 8.48 -8.33
N THR A 336 -3.27 9.29 -9.02
CA THR A 336 -3.78 10.56 -8.50
C THR A 336 -4.70 10.32 -7.29
N GLY A 337 -5.54 9.28 -7.33
CA GLY A 337 -6.33 8.86 -6.17
C GLY A 337 -5.45 8.46 -4.97
N ASN A 338 -4.36 7.73 -5.22
CA ASN A 338 -3.39 7.37 -4.18
C ASN A 338 -2.63 8.59 -3.63
N LEU A 339 -2.30 9.59 -4.47
CA LEU A 339 -1.74 10.85 -4.01
C LEU A 339 -2.68 11.58 -3.05
N ILE A 340 -3.97 11.68 -3.40
CA ILE A 340 -4.98 12.27 -2.51
C ILE A 340 -5.04 11.49 -1.19
N ASN A 341 -5.11 10.16 -1.23
CA ASN A 341 -5.13 9.33 -0.04
C ASN A 341 -3.88 9.50 0.82
N ALA A 342 -2.69 9.54 0.23
CA ALA A 342 -1.45 9.76 0.96
C ALA A 342 -1.39 11.13 1.66
N LEU A 343 -1.88 12.19 1.01
CA LEU A 343 -2.02 13.52 1.61
C LEU A 343 -3.00 13.51 2.79
N LEU A 344 -4.15 12.83 2.64
CA LEU A 344 -5.14 12.69 3.72
C LEU A 344 -4.58 11.86 4.89
N ASP A 345 -3.80 10.82 4.62
CA ASP A 345 -3.13 10.03 5.65
C ASP A 345 -2.04 10.83 6.37
N ALA A 346 -1.25 11.62 5.65
CA ALA A 346 -0.28 12.54 6.24
C ALA A 346 -0.97 13.60 7.12
N TYR A 347 -2.10 14.16 6.68
CA TYR A 347 -2.94 15.01 7.50
C TYR A 347 -3.41 14.28 8.78
N TRP A 348 -3.90 13.06 8.63
CA TRP A 348 -4.45 12.26 9.73
C TRP A 348 -3.42 11.96 10.82
N VAL A 349 -2.17 11.63 10.44
CA VAL A 349 -1.10 11.30 11.39
C VAL A 349 -0.35 12.52 11.96
N THR A 350 -0.49 13.71 11.33
CA THR A 350 0.24 14.92 11.76
C THR A 350 -0.64 16.05 12.25
N GLY A 351 -1.92 16.10 11.83
CA GLY A 351 -2.80 17.24 12.04
C GLY A 351 -2.44 18.48 11.21
N ASN A 352 -1.47 18.41 10.28
CA ASN A 352 -1.04 19.57 9.49
C ASN A 352 -2.05 19.88 8.37
N PRO A 353 -2.79 21.01 8.41
CA PRO A 353 -3.84 21.33 7.44
C PRO A 353 -3.33 21.50 6.01
N ALA A 354 -2.04 21.81 5.82
CA ALA A 354 -1.47 21.97 4.49
C ALA A 354 -1.64 20.73 3.60
N TYR A 355 -1.64 19.54 4.18
CA TYR A 355 -1.90 18.30 3.45
C TYR A 355 -3.36 18.20 2.98
N LEU A 356 -4.32 18.62 3.83
CA LEU A 356 -5.73 18.64 3.47
C LEU A 356 -6.01 19.64 2.35
N ASP A 357 -5.41 20.83 2.42
CA ASP A 357 -5.52 21.86 1.38
C ASP A 357 -4.91 21.39 0.06
N GLN A 358 -3.75 20.72 0.14
CA GLN A 358 -3.11 20.15 -1.05
C GLN A 358 -3.97 19.04 -1.68
N ALA A 359 -4.60 18.18 -0.88
CA ALA A 359 -5.54 17.17 -1.39
C ALA A 359 -6.72 17.81 -2.14
N GLY A 360 -7.30 18.89 -1.60
CA GLY A 360 -8.34 19.68 -2.28
C GLY A 360 -7.87 20.26 -3.62
N GLN A 361 -6.64 20.78 -3.65
CA GLN A 361 -6.03 21.29 -4.89
C GLN A 361 -5.84 20.19 -5.94
N VAL A 362 -5.40 18.99 -5.55
CA VAL A 362 -5.26 17.84 -6.48
C VAL A 362 -6.61 17.50 -7.09
N VAL A 363 -7.70 17.44 -6.29
CA VAL A 363 -9.06 17.21 -6.81
C VAL A 363 -9.44 18.27 -7.84
N ARG A 364 -9.24 19.57 -7.53
CA ARG A 364 -9.54 20.69 -8.45
C ARG A 364 -8.77 20.65 -9.75
N HIS A 365 -7.58 20.05 -9.76
CA HIS A 365 -6.74 19.93 -10.95
C HIS A 365 -6.88 18.56 -11.65
N CYS A 366 -7.87 17.75 -11.27
CA CYS A 366 -8.12 16.45 -11.86
C CYS A 366 -9.54 16.33 -12.43
N VAL A 367 -10.56 16.71 -11.65
CA VAL A 367 -11.98 16.62 -12.00
C VAL A 367 -12.68 17.97 -11.84
N HIS A 368 -13.77 18.17 -12.57
CA HIS A 368 -14.56 19.40 -12.49
C HIS A 368 -16.07 19.09 -12.53
N PRO A 369 -16.92 19.84 -11.79
CA PRO A 369 -18.37 19.60 -11.78
C PRO A 369 -19.07 19.82 -13.13
N ALA A 370 -18.40 20.39 -14.11
CA ALA A 370 -18.89 20.58 -15.48
C ALA A 370 -17.97 19.94 -16.53
N ASP A 371 -17.24 18.87 -16.19
CA ASP A 371 -16.45 18.12 -17.15
C ASP A 371 -17.32 17.56 -18.28
N ASP A 372 -16.87 17.69 -19.53
CA ASP A 372 -17.39 16.86 -20.61
C ASP A 372 -16.81 15.45 -20.47
N ILE A 373 -17.55 14.57 -19.77
CA ILE A 373 -17.10 13.21 -19.48
C ILE A 373 -16.90 12.39 -20.76
N SER A 374 -17.58 12.76 -21.87
CA SER A 374 -17.38 12.08 -23.16
C SER A 374 -15.94 12.19 -23.66
N LEU A 375 -15.23 13.28 -23.30
CA LEU A 375 -13.82 13.50 -23.64
C LEU A 375 -12.85 12.71 -22.76
N ARG A 376 -13.32 12.11 -21.66
CA ARG A 376 -12.53 11.34 -20.69
C ARG A 376 -12.37 9.87 -21.08
N ASN A 377 -13.11 9.39 -22.10
CA ASN A 377 -13.11 8.01 -22.59
C ASN A 377 -13.34 6.93 -21.51
N LEU A 378 -14.21 7.21 -20.51
CA LEU A 378 -14.42 6.32 -19.36
C LEU A 378 -15.05 4.97 -19.73
N GLN A 379 -15.59 4.82 -20.94
CA GLN A 379 -16.14 3.55 -21.44
C GLN A 379 -15.07 2.57 -21.94
N ASP A 380 -13.85 3.03 -22.16
CA ASP A 380 -12.68 2.17 -22.36
C ASP A 380 -12.24 1.61 -21.02
N VAL A 381 -12.87 0.51 -20.62
CA VAL A 381 -12.78 -0.05 -19.27
C VAL A 381 -11.33 -0.39 -18.91
N GLU A 382 -10.59 -1.03 -19.81
CA GLU A 382 -9.21 -1.48 -19.54
C GLU A 382 -8.29 -0.30 -19.20
N GLU A 383 -8.43 0.81 -19.89
CA GLU A 383 -7.58 1.99 -19.74
C GLU A 383 -8.10 3.00 -18.71
N ALA A 384 -9.41 3.00 -18.43
CA ALA A 384 -10.04 4.07 -17.67
C ALA A 384 -10.69 3.68 -16.34
N TRP A 385 -10.88 2.40 -16.01
CA TRP A 385 -11.55 1.97 -14.76
C TRP A 385 -10.99 2.62 -13.48
N PHE A 386 -9.76 3.10 -13.55
CA PHE A 386 -9.04 3.75 -12.43
C PHE A 386 -9.73 5.01 -11.90
N TYR A 387 -10.61 5.66 -12.68
CA TYR A 387 -11.35 6.85 -12.22
C TYR A 387 -12.20 6.56 -10.97
N THR A 388 -12.63 5.30 -10.79
CA THR A 388 -13.38 4.89 -9.60
C THR A 388 -12.54 5.02 -8.33
N VAL A 389 -11.23 4.74 -8.39
CA VAL A 389 -10.31 4.92 -7.25
C VAL A 389 -10.14 6.40 -6.92
N LEU A 390 -10.06 7.27 -7.95
CA LEU A 390 -10.01 8.72 -7.75
C LEU A 390 -11.27 9.25 -7.09
N LEU A 391 -12.46 8.82 -7.55
CA LEU A 391 -13.72 9.23 -6.92
C LEU A 391 -13.82 8.77 -5.48
N GLN A 392 -13.34 7.57 -5.14
CA GLN A 392 -13.27 7.10 -3.76
C GLN A 392 -12.32 7.96 -2.90
N ALA A 393 -11.19 8.38 -3.44
CA ALA A 393 -10.29 9.31 -2.75
C ALA A 393 -10.94 10.70 -2.56
N THR A 394 -11.74 11.17 -3.53
CA THR A 394 -12.55 12.39 -3.41
C THR A 394 -13.61 12.25 -2.31
N ILE A 395 -14.30 11.11 -2.21
CA ILE A 395 -15.25 10.80 -1.13
C ILE A 395 -14.52 10.85 0.23
N ARG A 396 -13.30 10.35 0.31
CA ARG A 396 -12.51 10.39 1.54
C ARG A 396 -12.11 11.82 1.92
N LEU A 397 -11.78 12.68 0.97
CA LEU A 397 -11.58 14.12 1.21
C LEU A 397 -12.84 14.79 1.77
N ILE A 398 -14.01 14.50 1.17
CA ILE A 398 -15.30 14.99 1.67
C ILE A 398 -15.50 14.59 3.13
N TRP A 399 -15.27 13.31 3.46
CA TRP A 399 -15.38 12.79 4.82
C TRP A 399 -14.46 13.54 5.80
N PHE A 400 -13.16 13.74 5.47
CA PHE A 400 -12.21 14.45 6.34
C PHE A 400 -12.62 15.91 6.59
N LYS A 401 -13.17 16.58 5.59
CA LYS A 401 -13.70 17.95 5.76
C LYS A 401 -14.95 17.97 6.65
N GLU A 402 -15.87 17.03 6.47
CA GLU A 402 -17.06 16.90 7.32
C GLU A 402 -16.71 16.64 8.79
N GLN A 403 -15.68 15.81 9.07
CA GLN A 403 -15.23 15.56 10.44
C GLN A 403 -14.68 16.79 11.16
N ARG A 404 -14.44 17.88 10.45
CA ARG A 404 -13.94 19.15 10.99
C ARG A 404 -14.93 20.29 10.82
N ASP A 405 -16.15 19.99 10.43
CA ASP A 405 -17.17 21.01 10.09
C ASP A 405 -16.69 22.02 9.02
N HIS A 406 -15.77 21.57 8.16
CA HIS A 406 -15.20 22.38 7.07
C HIS A 406 -16.05 22.26 5.80
N TYR A 407 -17.23 22.83 5.80
CA TYR A 407 -18.14 22.90 4.64
C TYR A 407 -17.76 24.08 3.73
N ASP A 408 -16.48 24.16 3.36
CA ASP A 408 -15.90 25.23 2.56
C ASP A 408 -16.07 25.01 1.05
N ALA A 409 -15.49 25.92 0.25
CA ALA A 409 -15.56 25.85 -1.21
C ALA A 409 -14.91 24.56 -1.79
N ASP A 410 -13.90 23.98 -1.13
CA ASP A 410 -13.29 22.73 -1.58
C ASP A 410 -14.20 21.53 -1.30
N TRP A 411 -14.90 21.53 -0.14
CA TRP A 411 -15.91 20.52 0.14
C TRP A 411 -17.03 20.57 -0.90
N GLY A 412 -17.59 21.75 -1.15
CA GLY A 412 -18.64 21.93 -2.15
C GLY A 412 -18.21 21.51 -3.56
N TYR A 413 -16.96 21.85 -3.92
CA TYR A 413 -16.39 21.44 -5.22
C TYR A 413 -16.25 19.92 -5.34
N ALA A 414 -15.73 19.27 -4.30
CA ALA A 414 -15.57 17.82 -4.28
C ALA A 414 -16.93 17.09 -4.36
N VAL A 415 -17.95 17.58 -3.62
CA VAL A 415 -19.31 17.02 -3.66
C VAL A 415 -19.92 17.19 -5.04
N ASN A 416 -19.88 18.41 -5.62
CA ASN A 416 -20.48 18.65 -6.94
C ASN A 416 -19.77 17.83 -8.04
N SER A 417 -18.44 17.71 -7.97
CA SER A 417 -17.70 16.84 -8.91
C SER A 417 -18.11 15.37 -8.76
N LEU A 418 -18.23 14.88 -7.52
CA LEU A 418 -18.70 13.51 -7.25
C LEU A 418 -20.09 13.27 -7.85
N LEU A 419 -21.02 14.20 -7.65
CA LEU A 419 -22.40 14.08 -8.16
C LEU A 419 -22.43 14.07 -9.68
N HIS A 420 -21.67 14.94 -10.34
CA HIS A 420 -21.57 15.00 -11.79
C HIS A 420 -21.10 13.67 -12.40
N TYR A 421 -20.04 13.08 -11.83
CA TYR A 421 -19.55 11.77 -12.26
C TYR A 421 -20.51 10.63 -11.90
N ALA A 422 -21.16 10.67 -10.74
CA ALA A 422 -22.12 9.66 -10.32
C ALA A 422 -23.38 9.64 -11.20
N ASP A 423 -23.85 10.79 -11.67
CA ASP A 423 -24.96 10.87 -12.64
C ASP A 423 -24.59 10.24 -13.98
N TRP A 424 -23.37 10.49 -14.46
CA TRP A 424 -22.88 9.82 -15.66
C TRP A 424 -22.76 8.30 -15.43
N MET A 425 -22.21 7.86 -14.29
CA MET A 425 -22.10 6.44 -13.93
C MET A 425 -23.47 5.74 -13.85
N LEU A 426 -24.50 6.45 -13.33
CA LEU A 426 -25.84 5.89 -13.20
C LEU A 426 -26.40 5.45 -14.56
N LEU A 427 -26.08 6.20 -15.62
CA LEU A 427 -26.53 5.95 -16.98
C LEU A 427 -25.65 4.98 -17.77
N HIS A 428 -24.34 4.99 -17.55
CA HIS A 428 -23.37 4.35 -18.43
C HIS A 428 -22.66 3.15 -17.83
N GLU A 429 -22.59 3.04 -16.49
CA GLU A 429 -21.90 1.94 -15.85
C GLU A 429 -22.73 0.68 -15.74
N GLY A 430 -22.10 -0.44 -16.08
CA GLY A 430 -22.59 -1.81 -15.93
C GLY A 430 -21.56 -2.71 -15.24
N ILE A 431 -21.87 -3.97 -15.13
CA ILE A 431 -20.95 -4.99 -14.61
C ILE A 431 -19.82 -5.23 -15.62
N TYR A 432 -18.58 -5.18 -15.18
CA TYR A 432 -17.41 -5.31 -16.06
C TYR A 432 -17.41 -6.64 -16.83
N LEU A 433 -17.63 -7.76 -16.15
CA LEU A 433 -17.64 -9.09 -16.77
C LEU A 433 -18.90 -9.39 -17.63
N ASP A 434 -19.79 -8.44 -17.83
CA ASP A 434 -20.83 -8.56 -18.87
C ASP A 434 -20.26 -8.32 -20.28
N LYS A 435 -19.06 -7.73 -20.36
CA LYS A 435 -18.32 -7.48 -21.61
C LYS A 435 -16.88 -8.02 -21.50
N PRO A 436 -16.68 -9.34 -21.38
CA PRO A 436 -15.35 -9.91 -21.15
C PRO A 436 -14.39 -9.69 -22.33
N ASP A 437 -14.91 -9.55 -23.54
CA ASP A 437 -14.10 -9.43 -24.77
C ASP A 437 -13.28 -8.13 -24.85
N ILE A 438 -13.58 -7.12 -24.03
CA ILE A 438 -12.82 -5.86 -23.97
C ILE A 438 -11.78 -5.85 -22.86
N LEU A 439 -11.63 -6.93 -22.12
CA LEU A 439 -10.73 -7.05 -20.98
C LEU A 439 -9.54 -7.94 -21.34
N GLU A 440 -8.33 -7.50 -20.95
CA GLU A 440 -7.10 -8.27 -21.18
C GLU A 440 -7.12 -9.60 -20.39
N PHE A 441 -7.55 -9.55 -19.12
CA PHE A 441 -7.65 -10.73 -18.25
C PHE A 441 -9.04 -10.78 -17.59
N PRO A 442 -10.07 -11.34 -18.25
CA PRO A 442 -11.43 -11.40 -17.74
C PRO A 442 -11.57 -12.47 -16.65
N ASN A 443 -11.32 -12.10 -15.39
CA ASN A 443 -11.47 -12.94 -14.20
C ASN A 443 -12.24 -12.21 -13.09
N GLN A 444 -12.46 -12.86 -11.95
CA GLN A 444 -13.27 -12.32 -10.84
C GLN A 444 -12.63 -11.11 -10.14
N THR A 445 -11.40 -10.73 -10.47
CA THR A 445 -10.84 -9.43 -10.08
C THR A 445 -11.75 -8.28 -10.53
N TRP A 446 -12.29 -8.36 -11.74
CA TRP A 446 -13.21 -7.35 -12.28
C TRP A 446 -14.54 -7.28 -11.52
N THR A 447 -15.06 -8.44 -11.09
CA THR A 447 -16.23 -8.47 -10.19
C THR A 447 -15.92 -7.78 -8.85
N ALA A 448 -14.74 -7.99 -8.28
CA ALA A 448 -14.33 -7.30 -7.06
C ALA A 448 -14.18 -5.77 -7.30
N GLN A 449 -13.68 -5.34 -8.47
CA GLN A 449 -13.59 -3.91 -8.82
C GLN A 449 -14.97 -3.24 -8.95
N ASP A 450 -16.02 -3.96 -9.36
CA ASP A 450 -17.38 -3.43 -9.39
C ASP A 450 -17.87 -2.94 -8.02
N LEU A 451 -17.30 -3.43 -6.91
CA LEU A 451 -17.63 -2.96 -5.56
C LEU A 451 -17.31 -1.47 -5.36
N ARG A 452 -16.31 -0.92 -6.06
CA ARG A 452 -16.01 0.50 -6.05
C ARG A 452 -17.17 1.34 -6.56
N LYS A 453 -17.83 0.86 -7.63
CA LYS A 453 -19.02 1.54 -8.19
C LYS A 453 -20.16 1.57 -7.18
N ALA A 454 -20.42 0.44 -6.50
CA ALA A 454 -21.43 0.38 -5.45
C ALA A 454 -21.13 1.39 -4.32
N CYS A 455 -19.86 1.46 -3.86
CA CYS A 455 -19.43 2.44 -2.85
C CYS A 455 -19.66 3.89 -3.29
N ILE A 456 -19.32 4.21 -4.55
CA ILE A 456 -19.51 5.56 -5.12
C ILE A 456 -20.99 5.91 -5.18
N PHE A 457 -21.84 4.98 -5.64
CA PHE A 457 -23.27 5.20 -5.70
C PHE A 457 -23.89 5.44 -4.33
N TYR A 458 -23.56 4.66 -3.31
CA TYR A 458 -24.05 4.91 -1.95
C TYR A 458 -23.56 6.23 -1.38
N ALA A 459 -22.30 6.58 -1.59
CA ALA A 459 -21.74 7.85 -1.13
C ALA A 459 -22.42 9.03 -1.84
N ALA A 460 -22.57 8.98 -3.17
CA ALA A 460 -23.25 10.01 -3.93
C ALA A 460 -24.73 10.16 -3.52
N ALA A 461 -25.41 9.07 -3.23
CA ALA A 461 -26.79 9.07 -2.78
C ALA A 461 -27.00 9.90 -1.49
N ARG A 462 -25.99 10.00 -0.61
CA ARG A 462 -26.04 10.84 0.59
C ARG A 462 -26.22 12.33 0.26
N TYR A 463 -25.64 12.79 -0.82
CA TYR A 463 -25.58 14.20 -1.21
C TYR A 463 -26.55 14.57 -2.34
N HIS A 464 -27.07 13.58 -3.09
CA HIS A 464 -27.83 13.86 -4.30
C HIS A 464 -29.25 14.34 -3.98
N PRO A 465 -29.65 15.51 -4.49
CA PRO A 465 -30.96 16.10 -4.15
C PRO A 465 -32.14 15.34 -4.75
N THR A 466 -31.99 14.72 -5.92
CA THR A 466 -33.11 14.11 -6.69
C THR A 466 -32.92 12.62 -6.95
N ASN A 467 -31.69 12.16 -7.29
CA ASN A 467 -31.43 10.78 -7.75
C ASN A 467 -31.06 9.82 -6.62
N ARG A 468 -31.24 10.22 -5.35
CA ARG A 468 -30.84 9.41 -4.19
C ARG A 468 -31.32 7.96 -4.29
N LYS A 469 -32.61 7.77 -4.57
CA LYS A 469 -33.22 6.44 -4.65
C LYS A 469 -32.62 5.61 -5.80
N ALA A 470 -32.49 6.21 -6.98
CA ALA A 470 -31.93 5.54 -8.16
C ALA A 470 -30.48 5.09 -7.93
N LEU A 471 -29.66 5.94 -7.28
CA LEU A 471 -28.28 5.60 -6.92
C LEU A 471 -28.22 4.44 -5.91
N GLN A 472 -29.10 4.44 -4.89
CA GLN A 472 -29.18 3.35 -3.92
C GLN A 472 -29.61 2.02 -4.57
N GLU A 473 -30.63 2.04 -5.44
CA GLU A 473 -31.10 0.86 -6.18
C GLU A 473 -30.00 0.31 -7.09
N LYS A 474 -29.25 1.20 -7.78
CA LYS A 474 -28.12 0.79 -8.61
C LYS A 474 -27.00 0.15 -7.76
N ALA A 475 -26.64 0.73 -6.62
CA ALA A 475 -25.66 0.17 -5.70
C ALA A 475 -26.06 -1.22 -5.19
N GLN A 476 -27.33 -1.40 -4.79
CA GLN A 476 -27.88 -2.68 -4.35
C GLN A 476 -27.82 -3.73 -5.45
N ALA A 477 -28.09 -3.35 -6.70
CA ALA A 477 -27.99 -4.26 -7.84
C ALA A 477 -26.54 -4.74 -8.05
N PHE A 478 -25.56 -3.83 -7.93
CA PHE A 478 -24.14 -4.20 -7.99
C PHE A 478 -23.76 -5.14 -6.84
N GLU A 479 -24.14 -4.83 -5.59
CA GLU A 479 -23.87 -5.73 -4.45
C GLU A 479 -24.44 -7.16 -4.66
N ALA A 480 -25.67 -7.24 -5.13
CA ALA A 480 -26.33 -8.52 -5.37
C ALA A 480 -25.60 -9.33 -6.44
N GLU A 481 -25.17 -8.67 -7.52
CA GLU A 481 -24.47 -9.34 -8.60
C GLU A 481 -23.05 -9.75 -8.22
N ILE A 482 -22.32 -8.91 -7.50
CA ILE A 482 -20.99 -9.23 -6.97
C ILE A 482 -21.09 -10.48 -6.06
N HIS A 483 -22.03 -10.48 -5.11
CA HIS A 483 -22.23 -11.63 -4.24
C HIS A 483 -22.59 -12.90 -5.02
N ARG A 484 -23.49 -12.80 -6.01
CA ARG A 484 -23.89 -13.94 -6.84
C ARG A 484 -22.71 -14.55 -7.60
N ARG A 485 -21.81 -13.71 -8.15
CA ARG A 485 -20.66 -14.16 -8.94
C ARG A 485 -19.56 -14.77 -8.07
N LEU A 486 -19.32 -14.18 -6.89
CA LEU A 486 -18.20 -14.60 -6.03
C LEU A 486 -18.54 -15.70 -5.03
N LYS A 487 -19.81 -15.83 -4.57
CA LYS A 487 -20.17 -16.66 -3.42
C LYS A 487 -19.60 -18.07 -3.43
N ASP A 488 -19.63 -18.76 -4.55
CA ASP A 488 -19.18 -20.15 -4.67
C ASP A 488 -18.06 -20.31 -5.72
N HIS A 489 -17.44 -19.18 -6.13
CA HIS A 489 -16.38 -19.18 -7.14
C HIS A 489 -15.01 -19.40 -6.49
N GLU A 490 -14.17 -20.23 -7.09
CA GLU A 490 -12.84 -20.54 -6.55
C GLU A 490 -11.91 -19.32 -6.50
N GLU A 491 -11.97 -18.44 -7.51
CA GLU A 491 -11.18 -17.21 -7.57
C GLU A 491 -11.53 -16.21 -6.47
N THR A 492 -12.61 -16.41 -5.71
CA THR A 492 -12.91 -15.59 -4.54
C THR A 492 -11.77 -15.62 -3.53
N ALA A 493 -11.05 -16.75 -3.45
CA ALA A 493 -9.87 -16.88 -2.60
C ALA A 493 -8.62 -16.18 -3.14
N PHE A 494 -8.63 -15.67 -4.36
CA PHE A 494 -7.46 -14.96 -4.89
C PHE A 494 -7.11 -13.73 -4.05
N THR A 495 -5.82 -13.52 -3.83
CA THR A 495 -5.29 -12.43 -3.02
C THR A 495 -5.79 -11.07 -3.50
N ARG A 496 -5.79 -10.82 -4.81
CA ARG A 496 -6.28 -9.56 -5.39
C ARG A 496 -7.77 -9.36 -5.17
N VAL A 497 -8.58 -10.40 -5.35
CA VAL A 497 -10.03 -10.34 -5.08
C VAL A 497 -10.27 -9.99 -3.62
N GLN A 498 -9.63 -10.70 -2.69
CA GLN A 498 -9.77 -10.44 -1.26
C GLN A 498 -9.28 -9.05 -0.86
N ALA A 499 -8.13 -8.60 -1.38
CA ALA A 499 -7.60 -7.27 -1.08
C ALA A 499 -8.56 -6.16 -1.53
N ILE A 500 -9.18 -6.29 -2.71
CA ILE A 500 -10.14 -5.30 -3.23
C ILE A 500 -11.43 -5.31 -2.38
N LEU A 501 -11.96 -6.48 -2.05
CA LEU A 501 -13.14 -6.59 -1.19
C LEU A 501 -12.88 -5.94 0.17
N LEU A 502 -11.77 -6.30 0.81
CA LEU A 502 -11.35 -5.78 2.12
C LEU A 502 -11.14 -4.26 2.11
N GLN A 503 -10.54 -3.71 1.04
CA GLN A 503 -10.32 -2.27 0.90
C GLN A 503 -11.63 -1.49 0.83
N ASN A 504 -12.64 -2.04 0.17
CA ASN A 504 -13.90 -1.35 -0.12
C ASN A 504 -14.99 -1.56 0.94
N LEU A 505 -14.89 -2.63 1.71
CA LEU A 505 -15.88 -3.00 2.71
C LEU A 505 -16.19 -1.88 3.72
N PRO A 506 -15.21 -1.11 4.26
CA PRO A 506 -15.49 -0.02 5.18
C PRO A 506 -16.38 1.08 4.57
N MET A 507 -16.06 1.52 3.36
CA MET A 507 -16.82 2.56 2.67
C MET A 507 -18.23 2.08 2.34
N LEU A 508 -18.38 0.81 1.93
CA LEU A 508 -19.68 0.19 1.68
C LEU A 508 -20.54 0.21 2.95
N ALA A 509 -20.01 -0.32 4.07
CA ALA A 509 -20.73 -0.39 5.34
C ALA A 509 -21.14 0.99 5.86
N TYR A 510 -20.26 1.98 5.73
CA TYR A 510 -20.52 3.34 6.21
C TYR A 510 -21.61 4.06 5.43
N TYR A 511 -21.60 3.98 4.10
CA TYR A 511 -22.54 4.75 3.26
C TYR A 511 -23.85 4.03 2.93
N LYS A 512 -23.91 2.71 3.09
CA LYS A 512 -25.11 1.92 2.77
C LYS A 512 -26.36 2.44 3.49
N ASP A 513 -26.24 2.73 4.78
CA ASP A 513 -27.33 3.20 5.64
C ASP A 513 -27.19 4.69 6.00
N ALA A 514 -26.31 5.43 5.31
CA ALA A 514 -26.09 6.83 5.61
C ALA A 514 -27.33 7.69 5.34
N SER A 515 -27.70 8.53 6.32
CA SER A 515 -28.75 9.54 6.14
C SER A 515 -28.34 10.60 5.11
N ALA A 516 -29.33 11.30 4.53
CA ALA A 516 -29.05 12.41 3.63
C ALA A 516 -28.21 13.49 4.32
N CYS A 517 -27.32 14.12 3.56
CA CYS A 517 -26.62 15.31 4.01
C CYS A 517 -27.61 16.45 4.19
N THR A 518 -27.58 17.11 5.34
CA THR A 518 -28.45 18.24 5.68
C THR A 518 -27.80 19.59 5.43
N HIS A 519 -26.49 19.63 5.26
CA HIS A 519 -25.77 20.85 4.93
C HIS A 519 -26.08 21.28 3.48
N PRO A 520 -26.34 22.57 3.24
CA PRO A 520 -26.51 23.07 1.88
C PRO A 520 -25.21 22.91 1.10
N ILE A 521 -25.30 22.30 -0.07
CA ILE A 521 -24.18 22.19 -0.99
C ILE A 521 -24.09 23.51 -1.74
N PRO A 522 -22.94 24.22 -1.67
CA PRO A 522 -22.77 25.47 -2.39
C PRO A 522 -22.96 25.25 -3.91
N GLU A 523 -23.77 26.08 -4.54
CA GLU A 523 -23.82 26.14 -6.01
C GLU A 523 -22.45 26.66 -6.49
N ILE A 524 -21.83 25.92 -7.41
CA ILE A 524 -20.62 26.37 -8.08
C ILE A 524 -21.07 27.02 -9.38
N GLU A 525 -20.70 28.29 -9.59
CA GLU A 525 -20.81 28.87 -10.92
C GLU A 525 -20.06 27.97 -11.90
N THR A 526 -20.83 27.27 -12.73
CA THR A 526 -20.28 26.33 -13.72
C THR A 526 -19.72 27.11 -14.91
N ALA A 527 -18.54 27.72 -14.73
CA ALA A 527 -17.70 27.99 -15.88
C ALA A 527 -17.39 26.67 -16.59
N ALA A 528 -17.21 26.70 -17.90
CA ALA A 528 -16.78 25.51 -18.65
C ALA A 528 -15.54 24.88 -17.97
N SER A 529 -15.48 23.55 -17.94
CA SER A 529 -14.34 22.84 -17.36
C SER A 529 -13.03 23.35 -17.99
N PRO A 530 -12.02 23.68 -17.18
CA PRO A 530 -10.73 24.11 -17.70
C PRO A 530 -9.99 22.97 -18.43
N PHE A 531 -10.47 21.72 -18.29
CA PHE A 531 -9.85 20.52 -18.85
C PHE A 531 -10.39 20.16 -20.24
N ASP A 532 -11.59 20.59 -20.61
CA ASP A 532 -12.20 20.30 -21.91
C ASP A 532 -11.39 20.91 -23.08
N HIS A 533 -10.61 21.97 -22.77
CA HIS A 533 -9.77 22.66 -23.72
C HIS A 533 -8.28 22.68 -23.30
N ASN A 534 -7.81 21.60 -22.67
CA ASN A 534 -6.45 21.52 -22.16
C ASN A 534 -5.38 21.55 -23.26
N ARG A 535 -5.32 22.68 -23.99
CA ARG A 535 -4.35 22.92 -25.04
C ARG A 535 -3.11 23.56 -24.47
N LEU A 536 -1.97 22.94 -24.75
CA LEU A 536 -0.68 23.52 -24.47
C LEU A 536 -0.54 24.83 -25.26
N THR A 537 -0.53 25.96 -24.57
CA THR A 537 -0.34 27.29 -25.15
C THR A 537 1.11 27.72 -25.06
N ALA A 538 1.56 28.60 -25.98
CA ALA A 538 2.89 29.21 -25.90
C ALA A 538 3.11 29.95 -24.57
N SER A 539 2.05 30.56 -24.02
CA SER A 539 2.08 31.24 -22.72
C SER A 539 2.35 30.28 -21.58
N ASN A 540 1.68 29.11 -21.54
CA ASN A 540 1.86 28.10 -20.50
C ASN A 540 3.28 27.51 -20.54
N LEU A 541 3.79 27.24 -21.75
CA LEU A 541 5.17 26.81 -21.96
C LEU A 541 6.19 27.83 -21.44
N LEU A 542 6.05 29.09 -21.88
CA LEU A 542 6.96 30.16 -21.46
C LEU A 542 6.93 30.38 -19.96
N SER A 543 5.72 30.40 -19.36
CA SER A 543 5.54 30.58 -17.93
C SER A 543 6.22 29.45 -17.13
N ALA A 544 6.03 28.20 -17.56
CA ALA A 544 6.67 27.05 -16.90
C ALA A 544 8.20 27.13 -16.95
N PHE A 545 8.78 27.42 -18.12
CA PHE A 545 10.23 27.55 -18.27
C PHE A 545 10.79 28.75 -17.49
N VAL A 546 10.15 29.91 -17.54
CA VAL A 546 10.57 31.11 -16.76
C VAL A 546 10.51 30.85 -15.27
N SER A 547 9.46 30.17 -14.80
CA SER A 547 9.32 29.77 -13.38
C SER A 547 10.47 28.86 -12.94
N ARG A 548 10.82 27.86 -13.75
CA ARG A 548 11.94 26.95 -13.44
C ARG A 548 13.30 27.66 -13.51
N LEU A 549 13.52 28.54 -14.50
CA LEU A 549 14.74 29.35 -14.61
C LEU A 549 14.95 30.25 -13.39
N ARG A 550 13.89 30.86 -12.86
CA ARG A 550 13.97 31.68 -11.63
C ARG A 550 14.36 30.87 -10.39
N ARG A 551 14.05 29.59 -10.37
CA ARG A 551 14.33 28.64 -9.27
C ARG A 551 15.47 27.68 -9.59
N PHE A 552 16.29 28.03 -10.63
CA PHE A 552 17.37 27.18 -11.08
C PHE A 552 18.37 26.88 -9.97
N ASP A 553 18.66 25.61 -9.76
CA ASP A 553 19.69 25.13 -8.84
C ASP A 553 20.48 24.00 -9.51
N TRP A 554 21.76 24.23 -9.74
CA TRP A 554 22.65 23.26 -10.36
C TRP A 554 22.69 21.90 -9.65
N ARG A 555 22.50 21.89 -8.32
CA ARG A 555 22.45 20.65 -7.55
C ARG A 555 21.19 19.82 -7.87
N LYS A 556 20.05 20.46 -8.11
CA LYS A 556 18.82 19.78 -8.56
C LYS A 556 19.03 19.13 -9.93
N GLU A 557 19.61 19.87 -10.87
CA GLU A 557 19.90 19.35 -12.22
C GLU A 557 20.85 18.15 -12.16
N GLN A 558 21.89 18.22 -11.34
CA GLN A 558 22.82 17.12 -11.13
C GLN A 558 22.13 15.88 -10.52
N ARG A 559 21.30 16.06 -9.48
CA ARG A 559 20.55 14.95 -8.85
C ARG A 559 19.59 14.29 -9.82
N TRP A 560 19.02 15.07 -10.73
CA TRP A 560 18.13 14.54 -11.76
C TRP A 560 18.91 13.82 -12.87
N LEU A 561 20.04 14.38 -13.31
CA LEU A 561 20.79 13.91 -14.47
C LEU A 561 21.68 12.69 -14.16
N PHE A 562 22.46 12.74 -13.07
CA PHE A 562 23.50 11.74 -12.81
C PHE A 562 23.00 10.31 -12.69
N PRO A 563 21.88 10.00 -12.04
CA PRO A 563 21.37 8.64 -12.00
C PRO A 563 20.99 8.07 -13.38
N ARG A 564 20.75 8.93 -14.36
CA ARG A 564 20.36 8.56 -15.73
C ARG A 564 21.56 8.36 -16.66
N LEU A 565 22.75 8.78 -16.24
CA LEU A 565 23.96 8.64 -17.06
C LEU A 565 24.53 7.21 -16.96
N PRO A 566 24.93 6.59 -18.09
CA PRO A 566 25.49 5.23 -18.12
C PRO A 566 26.82 5.11 -17.35
N LEU A 567 27.46 6.23 -17.02
CA LEU A 567 28.74 6.29 -16.31
C LEU A 567 28.69 5.70 -14.90
N ARG A 568 27.53 5.61 -14.26
CA ARG A 568 27.37 4.96 -12.95
C ARG A 568 27.59 3.44 -13.00
N ARG A 569 27.36 2.78 -14.15
CA ARG A 569 27.66 1.35 -14.33
C ARG A 569 29.12 1.00 -14.11
N PHE A 570 30.05 1.97 -14.29
CA PHE A 570 31.48 1.78 -14.07
C PHE A 570 31.93 1.95 -12.62
N LYS A 571 31.22 2.76 -11.80
CA LYS A 571 31.59 2.95 -10.38
C LYS A 571 31.14 1.80 -9.47
N LEU A 572 29.99 1.19 -9.72
CA LEU A 572 29.50 0.06 -8.93
C LEU A 572 30.36 -1.22 -9.07
N ARG A 573 31.06 -1.38 -10.20
CA ARG A 573 32.02 -2.50 -10.34
C ARG A 573 33.30 -2.36 -9.53
N ARG A 574 33.60 -1.20 -8.91
CA ARG A 574 34.81 -0.95 -8.12
C ARG A 574 34.65 -1.04 -6.60
N PHE A 575 33.44 -1.16 -6.10
CA PHE A 575 33.22 -1.49 -4.68
C PHE A 575 33.32 -3.01 -4.48
N LYS A 576 34.57 -3.53 -4.52
CA LYS A 576 34.86 -4.76 -3.78
C LYS A 576 34.77 -4.39 -2.30
N PRO A 577 33.94 -5.08 -1.49
CA PRO A 577 33.96 -4.85 -0.05
C PRO A 577 35.39 -5.04 0.44
N ARG A 578 35.94 -4.05 1.12
CA ARG A 578 37.17 -4.19 1.84
C ARG A 578 36.95 -5.31 2.86
N ARG A 579 37.55 -6.46 2.65
CA ARG A 579 37.67 -7.51 3.68
C ARG A 579 38.27 -6.84 4.92
N PHE A 580 37.48 -6.69 5.97
CA PHE A 580 38.02 -6.48 7.30
C PHE A 580 38.79 -7.76 7.66
N LYS A 581 40.09 -7.75 7.48
CA LYS A 581 40.97 -8.75 8.11
C LYS A 581 40.88 -8.51 9.61
N GLN A 582 40.17 -9.34 10.32
CA GLN A 582 40.40 -9.50 11.74
C GLN A 582 41.82 -9.98 11.89
N THR A 583 42.70 -9.12 12.36
CA THR A 583 43.97 -9.52 12.92
C THR A 583 43.68 -10.29 14.21
N ALA A 584 43.69 -11.61 14.12
CA ALA A 584 43.80 -12.43 15.30
C ALA A 584 45.14 -12.12 15.94
N SER A 585 45.17 -11.40 17.04
CA SER A 585 46.34 -11.37 17.92
C SER A 585 46.41 -12.72 18.63
N SER A 586 47.26 -13.58 18.13
CA SER A 586 47.84 -14.68 18.92
C SER A 586 48.74 -14.06 19.97
N ASN A 587 48.40 -14.18 21.24
CA ASN A 587 49.37 -14.29 22.32
C ASN A 587 48.69 -14.80 23.60
N ALA A 588 49.24 -15.94 24.04
CA ALA A 588 49.24 -16.61 25.36
C ALA A 588 47.87 -16.99 25.94
#